data_8bdb83e06fdbd9c0a0da63d9770612f3
#
_entry.id   8bdb83e06fdbd9c0a0da63d9770612f3
#
_cell.length_a   1.000
_cell.length_b   1.000
_cell.length_c   1.000
_cell.angle_alpha   90.00
_cell.angle_beta   90.00
_cell.angle_gamma   90.00
#
_symmetry.space_group_name_H-M   'P 1'
#
loop_
_entity.id
_entity.type
_entity.pdbx_description
1 polymer ?
#
loop_
_entity_poly.entity_id
_entity_poly.type
_entity_poly.pdbx_seq_one_letter_code
_entity_poly.pdbx_strand_id
1 'polypeptide(L)'
;MAKVQIKSEKITPFGGIFSIMEQFDVLLSNVIDSTLGKRCQSFGYSYSEILRSLMCVFFCGGSCIEDVSTHLMRHLSCHPKLKTCSSDTILRAIKELTTCNTTYPSTVSGKSYDFNTADTMNELLVRSLISTGVLSKGQEYDFDFDHQFIETGKYDAKPTYKKFTGYSPGVAVVGDSIVGIENRDGNANVRFCQQHTLERVFTRLKRNGIRIDRARMDCGSCTEEIVDTVKAHCNHFYIRANRCSAFYDEMLILRGWRTEEINGIQFELNSILVENGI
;
A
#
# COMPACT_ATOMS: atom_id res chain seq x y z
N MET A 1 2.51 -63.51 4.78
CA MET A 1 2.26 -62.55 5.87
C MET A 1 2.79 -61.19 5.46
N ALA A 2 1.96 -60.15 5.43
CA ALA A 2 2.40 -58.79 5.19
C ALA A 2 3.27 -58.31 6.37
N LYS A 3 4.47 -57.81 6.08
CA LYS A 3 5.38 -57.26 7.09
C LYS A 3 4.91 -55.82 7.39
N VAL A 4 4.37 -55.57 8.59
CA VAL A 4 4.01 -54.22 9.02
C VAL A 4 5.30 -53.57 9.53
N GLN A 5 5.67 -52.44 8.92
CA GLN A 5 6.80 -51.62 9.35
C GLN A 5 6.29 -50.33 9.95
N ILE A 6 6.52 -50.09 11.26
CA ILE A 6 6.16 -48.85 11.92
C ILE A 6 7.26 -47.82 11.58
N LYS A 7 6.86 -46.73 10.92
CA LYS A 7 7.72 -45.58 10.66
C LYS A 7 7.18 -44.38 11.42
N SER A 8 8.06 -43.61 12.02
CA SER A 8 7.71 -42.29 12.57
C SER A 8 8.07 -41.25 11.53
N GLU A 9 7.07 -40.61 10.96
CA GLU A 9 7.25 -39.54 9.98
C GLU A 9 6.58 -38.25 10.49
N LYS A 10 7.23 -37.11 10.23
CA LYS A 10 6.63 -35.80 10.53
C LYS A 10 5.65 -35.47 9.41
N ILE A 11 4.36 -35.60 9.70
CA ILE A 11 3.28 -35.31 8.75
C ILE A 11 2.65 -33.96 9.13
N THR A 12 2.36 -33.13 8.14
CA THR A 12 1.72 -31.85 8.31
C THR A 12 0.56 -31.65 7.31
N PRO A 13 -0.60 -31.13 7.73
CA PRO A 13 -1.68 -30.76 6.82
C PRO A 13 -1.29 -29.56 5.93
N PHE A 14 -0.22 -28.83 6.27
CA PHE A 14 0.25 -27.65 5.55
C PHE A 14 1.41 -27.97 4.59
N GLY A 15 1.59 -29.21 4.14
CA GLY A 15 2.72 -29.58 3.28
C GLY A 15 2.85 -28.77 1.99
N GLY A 16 1.72 -28.31 1.42
CA GLY A 16 1.70 -27.45 0.24
C GLY A 16 2.34 -26.08 0.43
N ILE A 17 2.42 -25.57 1.68
CA ILE A 17 3.07 -24.28 1.96
C ILE A 17 4.58 -24.30 1.74
N PHE A 18 5.21 -25.46 1.76
CA PHE A 18 6.67 -25.57 1.66
C PHE A 18 7.19 -25.04 0.32
N SER A 19 6.50 -25.35 -0.77
CA SER A 19 6.85 -24.81 -2.08
C SER A 19 6.70 -23.27 -2.11
N ILE A 20 5.68 -22.73 -1.42
CA ILE A 20 5.47 -21.28 -1.32
C ILE A 20 6.57 -20.64 -0.49
N MET A 21 7.01 -21.27 0.62
CA MET A 21 8.12 -20.77 1.43
C MET A 21 9.44 -20.76 0.63
N GLU A 22 9.70 -21.77 -0.18
CA GLU A 22 10.89 -21.84 -1.05
C GLU A 22 10.83 -20.77 -2.15
N GLN A 23 9.68 -20.57 -2.79
CA GLN A 23 9.50 -19.52 -3.78
C GLN A 23 9.61 -18.11 -3.16
N PHE A 24 9.08 -17.91 -1.97
CA PHE A 24 9.26 -16.66 -1.22
C PHE A 24 10.74 -16.35 -1.03
N ASP A 25 11.55 -17.33 -0.63
CA ASP A 25 12.98 -17.14 -0.44
C ASP A 25 13.69 -16.80 -1.75
N VAL A 26 13.39 -17.51 -2.83
CA VAL A 26 13.99 -17.26 -4.15
C VAL A 26 13.67 -15.84 -4.65
N LEU A 27 12.42 -15.39 -4.51
CA LEU A 27 11.95 -14.14 -5.08
C LEU A 27 12.20 -12.93 -4.18
N LEU A 28 12.11 -13.08 -2.86
CA LEU A 28 11.98 -11.96 -1.95
C LEU A 28 13.09 -11.84 -0.90
N SER A 29 13.75 -12.92 -0.48
CA SER A 29 14.71 -12.83 0.63
C SER A 29 15.80 -11.81 0.40
N ASN A 30 16.42 -11.81 -0.79
CA ASN A 30 17.47 -10.83 -1.11
C ASN A 30 16.92 -9.39 -1.19
N VAL A 31 15.71 -9.21 -1.71
CA VAL A 31 15.05 -7.89 -1.78
C VAL A 31 14.77 -7.37 -0.37
N ILE A 32 14.23 -8.21 0.49
CA ILE A 32 13.93 -7.86 1.88
C ILE A 32 15.21 -7.47 2.62
N ASP A 33 16.20 -8.35 2.64
CA ASP A 33 17.42 -8.15 3.42
C ASP A 33 18.27 -6.99 2.87
N SER A 34 18.26 -6.75 1.56
CA SER A 34 18.93 -5.58 0.97
C SER A 34 18.21 -4.26 1.21
N THR A 35 16.89 -4.28 1.44
CA THR A 35 16.08 -3.08 1.67
C THR A 35 16.02 -2.74 3.16
N LEU A 36 15.78 -3.72 4.02
CA LEU A 36 15.66 -3.52 5.46
C LEU A 36 16.99 -3.55 6.19
N GLY A 37 18.04 -4.08 5.53
CA GLY A 37 19.37 -4.24 6.13
C GLY A 37 19.47 -5.45 7.05
N LYS A 38 20.63 -5.58 7.70
CA LYS A 38 20.86 -6.65 8.67
C LYS A 38 20.27 -6.27 10.03
N ARG A 39 19.56 -7.21 10.65
CA ARG A 39 19.19 -7.04 12.07
C ARG A 39 20.46 -6.99 12.93
N CYS A 40 20.46 -6.10 13.93
CA CYS A 40 21.59 -5.86 14.84
C CYS A 40 21.97 -7.04 15.74
N GLN A 41 21.35 -8.20 15.60
CA GLN A 41 21.59 -9.36 16.46
C GLN A 41 22.56 -10.33 15.76
N SER A 42 23.63 -10.67 16.43
CA SER A 42 24.59 -11.67 15.97
C SER A 42 24.01 -13.08 15.85
N PHE A 43 22.91 -13.35 16.56
CA PHE A 43 22.15 -14.60 16.54
C PHE A 43 20.67 -14.31 16.41
N GLY A 44 19.96 -15.07 15.58
CA GLY A 44 18.51 -14.93 15.44
C GLY A 44 18.06 -15.08 13.99
N TYR A 45 16.93 -14.50 13.71
CA TYR A 45 16.28 -14.53 12.39
C TYR A 45 16.58 -13.27 11.60
N SER A 46 16.81 -13.40 10.28
CA SER A 46 16.83 -12.27 9.34
C SER A 46 15.43 -11.68 9.15
N TYR A 47 15.35 -10.48 8.57
CA TYR A 47 14.04 -9.90 8.22
C TYR A 47 13.30 -10.75 7.18
N SER A 48 14.00 -11.36 6.24
CA SER A 48 13.40 -12.27 5.26
C SER A 48 12.76 -13.50 5.91
N GLU A 49 13.44 -14.14 6.86
CA GLU A 49 12.91 -15.28 7.62
C GLU A 49 11.67 -14.88 8.46
N ILE A 50 11.69 -13.68 9.04
CA ILE A 50 10.57 -13.15 9.84
C ILE A 50 9.37 -12.82 8.95
N LEU A 51 9.57 -12.11 7.84
CA LEU A 51 8.48 -11.76 6.94
C LEU A 51 7.91 -13.02 6.26
N ARG A 52 8.73 -14.01 5.92
CA ARG A 52 8.25 -15.31 5.45
C ARG A 52 7.35 -15.98 6.49
N SER A 53 7.76 -15.98 7.75
CA SER A 53 6.94 -16.55 8.84
C SER A 53 5.61 -15.81 9.00
N LEU A 54 5.61 -14.49 8.89
CA LEU A 54 4.40 -13.67 8.89
C LEU A 54 3.50 -13.97 7.69
N MET A 55 4.06 -14.08 6.48
CA MET A 55 3.28 -14.39 5.28
C MET A 55 2.64 -15.77 5.34
N CYS A 56 3.27 -16.75 6.01
CA CYS A 56 2.67 -18.06 6.23
C CYS A 56 1.35 -18.00 7.01
N VAL A 57 1.14 -16.99 7.88
CA VAL A 57 -0.16 -16.80 8.55
C VAL A 57 -1.26 -16.66 7.50
N PHE A 58 -1.08 -15.74 6.56
CA PHE A 58 -2.08 -15.46 5.52
C PHE A 58 -2.25 -16.65 4.56
N PHE A 59 -1.17 -17.28 4.13
CA PHE A 59 -1.22 -18.43 3.23
C PHE A 59 -1.86 -19.68 3.86
N CYS A 60 -1.79 -19.79 5.19
CA CYS A 60 -2.43 -20.90 5.93
C CYS A 60 -3.82 -20.55 6.47
N GLY A 61 -4.37 -19.37 6.13
CA GLY A 61 -5.71 -18.95 6.53
C GLY A 61 -5.79 -18.44 7.99
N GLY A 62 -4.66 -18.05 8.57
CA GLY A 62 -4.63 -17.40 9.88
C GLY A 62 -5.13 -15.95 9.82
N SER A 63 -5.52 -15.41 10.96
CA SER A 63 -6.10 -14.07 11.10
C SER A 63 -5.26 -13.12 11.95
N CYS A 64 -4.34 -13.64 12.75
CA CYS A 64 -3.47 -12.85 13.63
C CYS A 64 -2.06 -13.44 13.72
N ILE A 65 -1.13 -12.62 14.20
CA ILE A 65 0.29 -13.00 14.28
C ILE A 65 0.49 -14.18 15.26
N GLU A 66 -0.30 -14.26 16.30
CA GLU A 66 -0.27 -15.31 17.31
C GLU A 66 -0.52 -16.71 16.72
N ASP A 67 -1.22 -16.80 15.59
CA ASP A 67 -1.48 -18.07 14.88
C ASP A 67 -0.17 -18.78 14.49
N VAL A 68 0.91 -18.02 14.24
CA VAL A 68 2.22 -18.63 13.98
C VAL A 68 2.62 -19.55 15.12
N SER A 69 2.60 -19.05 16.35
CA SER A 69 3.05 -19.82 17.54
C SER A 69 2.04 -20.88 17.94
N THR A 70 0.76 -20.57 17.85
CA THR A 70 -0.32 -21.43 18.36
C THR A 70 -0.62 -22.60 17.43
N HIS A 71 -0.64 -22.34 16.11
CA HIS A 71 -1.15 -23.30 15.15
C HIS A 71 -0.12 -23.75 14.12
N LEU A 72 0.77 -22.87 13.66
CA LEU A 72 1.57 -23.10 12.45
C LEU A 72 2.99 -23.59 12.74
N MET A 73 3.67 -23.09 13.77
CA MET A 73 5.10 -23.30 13.99
C MET A 73 5.49 -24.78 14.00
N ARG A 74 4.73 -25.65 14.69
CA ARG A 74 4.99 -27.10 14.73
C ARG A 74 4.94 -27.76 13.35
N HIS A 75 4.12 -27.23 12.45
CA HIS A 75 3.95 -27.74 11.09
C HIS A 75 5.00 -27.16 10.14
N LEU A 76 5.24 -25.87 10.21
CA LEU A 76 6.24 -25.18 9.38
C LEU A 76 7.67 -25.66 9.73
N SER A 77 7.94 -26.00 10.99
CA SER A 77 9.22 -26.57 11.42
C SER A 77 9.50 -27.98 10.85
N CYS A 78 8.53 -28.62 10.19
CA CYS A 78 8.76 -29.84 9.43
C CYS A 78 9.56 -29.59 8.13
N HIS A 79 9.67 -28.36 7.68
CA HIS A 79 10.53 -28.01 6.54
C HIS A 79 12.01 -28.24 6.92
N PRO A 80 12.79 -28.95 6.08
CA PRO A 80 14.14 -29.39 6.48
C PRO A 80 15.17 -28.26 6.54
N LYS A 81 14.94 -27.15 5.82
CA LYS A 81 15.94 -26.08 5.65
C LYS A 81 15.46 -24.72 6.15
N LEU A 82 14.15 -24.42 6.03
CA LEU A 82 13.64 -23.10 6.31
C LEU A 82 13.24 -22.99 7.78
N LYS A 83 13.71 -21.91 8.41
CA LYS A 83 13.38 -21.60 9.81
C LYS A 83 12.08 -20.79 9.88
N THR A 84 11.30 -21.06 10.91
CA THR A 84 10.09 -20.30 11.27
C THR A 84 10.28 -19.72 12.65
N CYS A 85 9.99 -18.44 12.82
CA CYS A 85 10.10 -17.75 14.12
C CYS A 85 8.75 -17.67 14.84
N SER A 86 8.79 -17.37 16.14
CA SER A 86 7.59 -17.16 16.96
C SER A 86 6.92 -15.83 16.69
N SER A 87 5.64 -15.72 17.08
CA SER A 87 4.86 -14.47 17.05
C SER A 87 5.58 -13.32 17.78
N ASP A 88 6.18 -13.56 18.94
CA ASP A 88 6.94 -12.56 19.69
C ASP A 88 8.14 -12.01 18.88
N THR A 89 8.79 -12.87 18.08
CA THR A 89 9.89 -12.45 17.22
C THR A 89 9.39 -11.56 16.09
N ILE A 90 8.23 -11.88 15.52
CA ILE A 90 7.58 -11.05 14.47
C ILE A 90 7.20 -9.69 15.06
N LEU A 91 6.53 -9.66 16.21
CA LEU A 91 6.10 -8.42 16.86
C LEU A 91 7.30 -7.52 17.21
N ARG A 92 8.40 -8.10 17.71
CA ARG A 92 9.64 -7.35 17.96
C ARG A 92 10.22 -6.77 16.67
N ALA A 93 10.27 -7.53 15.59
CA ALA A 93 10.77 -7.04 14.31
C ALA A 93 9.89 -5.92 13.74
N ILE A 94 8.56 -6.03 13.84
CA ILE A 94 7.65 -4.94 13.46
C ILE A 94 7.97 -3.67 14.26
N LYS A 95 8.21 -3.81 15.57
CA LYS A 95 8.58 -2.68 16.42
C LYS A 95 9.95 -2.09 16.06
N GLU A 96 10.92 -2.92 15.71
CA GLU A 96 12.25 -2.48 15.23
C GLU A 96 12.14 -1.67 13.92
N LEU A 97 11.18 -2.00 13.05
CA LEU A 97 10.94 -1.35 11.76
C LEU A 97 10.02 -0.13 11.86
N THR A 98 9.49 0.18 13.04
CA THR A 98 8.63 1.35 13.23
C THR A 98 9.43 2.63 13.00
N THR A 99 8.90 3.52 12.18
CA THR A 99 9.46 4.84 11.91
C THR A 99 8.72 5.91 12.71
N CYS A 100 9.41 7.02 12.99
CA CYS A 100 8.78 8.17 13.63
C CYS A 100 7.79 8.85 12.67
N ASN A 101 6.73 9.41 13.24
CA ASN A 101 5.82 10.27 12.49
C ASN A 101 6.49 11.60 12.14
N THR A 102 6.11 12.18 11.01
CA THR A 102 6.39 13.57 10.66
C THR A 102 5.18 14.41 11.01
N THR A 103 5.39 15.43 11.84
CA THR A 103 4.31 16.35 12.26
C THR A 103 4.24 17.53 11.31
N TYR A 104 3.07 17.76 10.72
CA TYR A 104 2.82 18.90 9.84
C TYR A 104 1.89 19.91 10.52
N PRO A 105 2.35 21.15 10.78
CA PRO A 105 1.52 22.21 11.31
C PRO A 105 0.59 22.77 10.22
N SER A 106 -0.68 22.96 10.56
CA SER A 106 -1.66 23.63 9.69
C SER A 106 -1.86 25.07 10.13
N THR A 107 -1.52 26.00 9.27
CA THR A 107 -1.74 27.45 9.52
C THR A 107 -3.23 27.81 9.51
N VAL A 108 -4.06 27.04 8.78
CA VAL A 108 -5.50 27.28 8.66
C VAL A 108 -6.26 26.83 9.91
N SER A 109 -5.97 25.66 10.44
CA SER A 109 -6.66 25.09 11.59
C SER A 109 -5.98 25.39 12.93
N GLY A 110 -4.74 25.86 12.92
CA GLY A 110 -3.89 26.02 14.12
C GLY A 110 -3.52 24.68 14.79
N LYS A 111 -3.80 23.54 14.13
CA LYS A 111 -3.52 22.20 14.63
C LYS A 111 -2.32 21.60 13.90
N SER A 112 -1.75 20.58 14.50
CA SER A 112 -0.75 19.74 13.84
C SER A 112 -1.29 18.35 13.62
N TYR A 113 -0.83 17.69 12.54
CA TYR A 113 -1.22 16.34 12.17
C TYR A 113 0.00 15.47 11.96
N ASP A 114 -0.08 14.24 12.42
CA ASP A 114 0.98 13.26 12.33
C ASP A 114 0.79 12.35 11.11
N PHE A 115 1.86 12.23 10.31
CA PHE A 115 1.92 11.37 9.14
C PHE A 115 3.07 10.38 9.31
N ASN A 116 2.81 9.10 9.05
CA ASN A 116 3.86 8.09 8.98
C ASN A 116 4.10 7.73 7.51
N THR A 117 5.24 8.16 6.98
CA THR A 117 5.59 7.97 5.56
C THR A 117 5.98 6.54 5.23
N ALA A 118 6.39 5.76 6.23
CA ALA A 118 6.83 4.37 6.09
C ALA A 118 7.78 4.13 4.89
N ASP A 119 8.71 5.05 4.63
CA ASP A 119 9.50 5.10 3.39
C ASP A 119 10.23 3.80 3.08
N THR A 120 10.87 3.17 4.08
CA THR A 120 11.57 1.91 3.89
C THR A 120 10.64 0.76 3.55
N MET A 121 9.46 0.71 4.18
CA MET A 121 8.47 -0.33 3.91
C MET A 121 7.81 -0.14 2.54
N ASN A 122 7.55 1.10 2.16
CA ASN A 122 7.03 1.43 0.83
C ASN A 122 8.07 1.15 -0.27
N GLU A 123 9.37 1.36 0.00
CA GLU A 123 10.44 0.95 -0.91
C GLU A 123 10.48 -0.58 -1.07
N LEU A 124 10.40 -1.31 0.05
CA LEU A 124 10.33 -2.77 0.04
C LEU A 124 9.14 -3.27 -0.77
N LEU A 125 7.97 -2.64 -0.61
CA LEU A 125 6.75 -3.00 -1.33
C LEU A 125 6.96 -2.91 -2.85
N VAL A 126 7.43 -1.77 -3.35
CA VAL A 126 7.69 -1.57 -4.80
C VAL A 126 8.74 -2.55 -5.33
N ARG A 127 9.85 -2.73 -4.60
CA ARG A 127 10.91 -3.67 -5.01
C ARG A 127 10.44 -5.12 -5.02
N SER A 128 9.55 -5.50 -4.08
CA SER A 128 8.95 -6.83 -4.04
C SER A 128 8.05 -7.08 -5.25
N LEU A 129 7.21 -6.10 -5.63
CA LEU A 129 6.36 -6.19 -6.82
C LEU A 129 7.19 -6.34 -8.11
N ILE A 130 8.33 -5.67 -8.18
CA ILE A 130 9.26 -5.83 -9.32
C ILE A 130 9.92 -7.22 -9.30
N SER A 131 10.37 -7.68 -8.13
CA SER A 131 11.05 -8.99 -8.01
C SER A 131 10.12 -10.16 -8.32
N THR A 132 8.84 -10.03 -8.02
CA THR A 132 7.82 -11.04 -8.35
C THR A 132 7.28 -10.93 -9.78
N GLY A 133 7.73 -9.94 -10.56
CA GLY A 133 7.30 -9.73 -11.93
C GLY A 133 5.91 -9.09 -12.09
N VAL A 134 5.29 -8.64 -10.99
CA VAL A 134 4.00 -7.93 -11.02
C VAL A 134 4.16 -6.54 -11.67
N LEU A 135 5.26 -5.86 -11.35
CA LEU A 135 5.67 -4.63 -12.03
C LEU A 135 6.95 -4.84 -12.82
N SER A 136 7.03 -4.23 -14.00
CA SER A 136 8.18 -4.32 -14.89
C SER A 136 8.80 -2.96 -15.13
N LYS A 137 10.13 -2.86 -14.99
CA LYS A 137 10.85 -1.61 -15.25
C LYS A 137 10.69 -1.16 -16.70
N GLY A 138 10.52 0.14 -16.90
CA GLY A 138 10.35 0.74 -18.22
C GLY A 138 8.93 0.69 -18.78
N GLN A 139 8.02 -0.06 -18.14
CA GLN A 139 6.61 -0.09 -18.50
C GLN A 139 5.87 1.13 -17.94
N GLU A 140 4.79 1.47 -18.61
CA GLU A 140 3.84 2.52 -18.20
C GLU A 140 2.59 1.90 -17.59
N TYR A 141 2.07 2.54 -16.56
CA TYR A 141 0.95 2.06 -15.78
C TYR A 141 -0.05 3.16 -15.47
N ASP A 142 -1.27 2.75 -15.17
CA ASP A 142 -2.28 3.59 -14.55
C ASP A 142 -2.05 3.64 -13.04
N PHE A 143 -2.26 4.81 -12.48
CA PHE A 143 -2.07 5.12 -11.06
C PHE A 143 -3.38 5.60 -10.46
N ASP A 144 -3.74 5.07 -9.31
CA ASP A 144 -4.86 5.51 -8.50
C ASP A 144 -4.39 5.93 -7.11
N PHE A 145 -5.00 6.96 -6.57
CA PHE A 145 -4.75 7.38 -5.20
C PHE A 145 -6.05 7.75 -4.49
N ASP A 146 -6.23 7.20 -3.29
CA ASP A 146 -7.37 7.49 -2.43
C ASP A 146 -7.01 7.35 -0.95
N HIS A 147 -7.87 7.88 -0.08
CA HIS A 147 -7.75 7.74 1.36
C HIS A 147 -8.71 6.68 1.88
N GLN A 148 -8.19 5.74 2.65
CA GLN A 148 -8.97 4.71 3.33
C GLN A 148 -9.10 5.05 4.80
N PHE A 149 -10.32 4.98 5.35
CA PHE A 149 -10.53 5.18 6.78
C PHE A 149 -10.52 3.84 7.50
N ILE A 150 -9.64 3.73 8.51
CA ILE A 150 -9.49 2.53 9.32
C ILE A 150 -9.97 2.85 10.74
N GLU A 151 -11.11 2.27 11.11
CA GLU A 151 -11.64 2.36 12.48
C GLU A 151 -10.76 1.56 13.45
N THR A 152 -10.41 2.18 14.56
CA THR A 152 -9.62 1.52 15.62
C THR A 152 -9.78 2.24 16.95
N GLY A 153 -9.69 1.46 18.05
CA GLY A 153 -9.68 1.96 19.42
C GLY A 153 -8.28 2.23 19.98
N LYS A 154 -7.23 2.34 19.14
CA LYS A 154 -5.88 2.65 19.63
C LYS A 154 -5.81 4.05 20.23
N TYR A 155 -4.94 4.22 21.22
CA TYR A 155 -4.84 5.43 22.04
C TYR A 155 -4.45 6.69 21.25
N ASP A 156 -3.70 6.52 20.16
CA ASP A 156 -3.22 7.59 19.28
C ASP A 156 -4.17 7.89 18.10
N ALA A 157 -5.22 7.07 17.91
CA ALA A 157 -6.22 7.30 16.87
C ALA A 157 -7.04 8.57 17.12
N LYS A 158 -7.43 9.24 16.05
CA LYS A 158 -8.16 10.52 16.09
C LYS A 158 -9.59 10.38 15.57
N PRO A 159 -10.54 11.21 16.03
CA PRO A 159 -11.88 11.23 15.48
C PRO A 159 -11.87 11.57 13.99
N THR A 160 -12.55 10.77 13.17
CA THR A 160 -12.71 11.00 11.74
C THR A 160 -13.98 11.81 11.42
N TYR A 161 -14.06 12.41 10.23
CA TYR A 161 -15.29 13.06 9.79
C TYR A 161 -16.47 12.06 9.62
N LYS A 162 -16.17 10.76 9.52
CA LYS A 162 -17.17 9.68 9.45
C LYS A 162 -17.73 9.30 10.83
N LYS A 163 -17.40 10.07 11.89
CA LYS A 163 -17.90 9.93 13.26
C LYS A 163 -17.43 8.67 14.01
N PHE A 164 -16.31 8.08 13.62
CA PHE A 164 -15.61 7.08 14.41
C PHE A 164 -14.16 7.51 14.66
N THR A 165 -13.50 6.85 15.61
CA THR A 165 -12.08 7.06 15.90
C THR A 165 -11.23 6.14 15.02
N GLY A 166 -10.18 6.68 14.40
CA GLY A 166 -9.35 5.89 13.48
C GLY A 166 -8.22 6.65 12.83
N TYR A 167 -7.70 6.06 11.77
CA TYR A 167 -6.69 6.63 10.88
C TYR A 167 -7.25 6.88 9.49
N SER A 168 -6.56 7.72 8.71
CA SER A 168 -6.91 8.03 7.32
C SER A 168 -5.70 7.85 6.40
N PRO A 169 -5.15 6.61 6.24
CA PRO A 169 -4.03 6.41 5.34
C PRO A 169 -4.36 6.77 3.90
N GLY A 170 -3.42 7.44 3.24
CA GLY A 170 -3.38 7.58 1.80
C GLY A 170 -2.81 6.31 1.17
N VAL A 171 -3.48 5.77 0.17
CA VAL A 171 -3.13 4.52 -0.51
C VAL A 171 -2.91 4.78 -1.98
N ALA A 172 -1.73 4.44 -2.46
CA ALA A 172 -1.35 4.51 -3.86
C ALA A 172 -1.38 3.13 -4.49
N VAL A 173 -2.01 3.03 -5.66
CA VAL A 173 -2.20 1.78 -6.39
C VAL A 173 -1.69 1.94 -7.82
N VAL A 174 -1.04 0.92 -8.36
CA VAL A 174 -0.63 0.82 -9.75
C VAL A 174 -1.17 -0.49 -10.31
N GLY A 175 -2.06 -0.42 -11.30
CA GLY A 175 -2.86 -1.56 -11.72
C GLY A 175 -3.68 -2.09 -10.54
N ASP A 176 -3.47 -3.36 -10.18
CA ASP A 176 -4.17 -4.00 -9.04
C ASP A 176 -3.29 -4.09 -7.78
N SER A 177 -2.17 -3.36 -7.74
CA SER A 177 -1.17 -3.52 -6.68
C SER A 177 -0.95 -2.24 -5.89
N ILE A 178 -0.99 -2.35 -4.57
CA ILE A 178 -0.62 -1.25 -3.68
C ILE A 178 0.89 -1.00 -3.81
N VAL A 179 1.27 0.25 -4.12
CA VAL A 179 2.67 0.68 -4.28
C VAL A 179 3.11 1.68 -3.21
N GLY A 180 2.19 2.12 -2.38
CA GLY A 180 2.50 3.02 -1.28
C GLY A 180 1.35 3.18 -0.31
N ILE A 181 1.70 3.26 0.97
CA ILE A 181 0.76 3.56 2.05
C ILE A 181 1.43 4.59 2.95
N GLU A 182 0.73 5.69 3.22
CA GLU A 182 1.16 6.68 4.19
C GLU A 182 0.07 6.87 5.24
N ASN A 183 0.33 6.47 6.47
CA ASN A 183 -0.66 6.61 7.54
C ASN A 183 -0.76 8.06 8.00
N ARG A 184 -1.97 8.49 8.32
CA ARG A 184 -2.31 9.86 8.73
C ARG A 184 -3.29 9.85 9.88
N ASP A 185 -3.25 10.90 10.68
CA ASP A 185 -4.28 11.17 11.67
C ASP A 185 -5.68 11.15 11.03
N GLY A 186 -6.64 10.47 11.68
CA GLY A 186 -8.00 10.31 11.16
C GLY A 186 -8.77 11.61 10.97
N ASN A 187 -8.36 12.69 11.66
CA ASN A 187 -8.94 14.04 11.54
C ASN A 187 -8.18 14.96 10.57
N ALA A 188 -7.12 14.47 9.91
CA ALA A 188 -6.47 15.24 8.88
C ALA A 188 -7.36 15.34 7.64
N ASN A 189 -7.48 16.57 7.08
CA ASN A 189 -8.16 16.74 5.80
C ASN A 189 -7.39 16.00 4.70
N VAL A 190 -8.10 15.32 3.81
CA VAL A 190 -7.50 14.53 2.73
C VAL A 190 -6.56 15.35 1.84
N ARG A 191 -6.87 16.62 1.59
CA ARG A 191 -6.04 17.55 0.79
C ARG A 191 -4.78 18.03 1.52
N PHE A 192 -4.80 18.00 2.84
CA PHE A 192 -3.74 18.59 3.63
C PHE A 192 -2.41 17.84 3.39
N CYS A 193 -1.42 18.52 2.85
CA CYS A 193 -0.10 17.96 2.50
C CYS A 193 -0.14 16.74 1.57
N GLN A 194 -1.23 16.52 0.81
CA GLN A 194 -1.35 15.38 -0.10
C GLN A 194 -0.33 15.44 -1.24
N GLN A 195 0.02 16.64 -1.73
CA GLN A 195 1.06 16.83 -2.74
C GLN A 195 2.41 16.24 -2.29
N HIS A 196 2.76 16.34 -1.01
CA HIS A 196 4.00 15.76 -0.49
C HIS A 196 3.95 14.23 -0.46
N THR A 197 2.79 13.63 -0.17
CA THR A 197 2.58 12.18 -0.23
C THR A 197 2.74 11.69 -1.67
N LEU A 198 2.08 12.35 -2.62
CA LEU A 198 2.16 12.01 -4.04
C LEU A 198 3.59 12.16 -4.58
N GLU A 199 4.28 13.24 -4.24
CA GLU A 199 5.68 13.46 -4.63
C GLU A 199 6.59 12.32 -4.15
N ARG A 200 6.43 11.85 -2.90
CA ARG A 200 7.18 10.71 -2.37
C ARG A 200 6.89 9.42 -3.15
N VAL A 201 5.62 9.18 -3.46
CA VAL A 201 5.21 7.97 -4.20
C VAL A 201 5.74 8.01 -5.63
N PHE A 202 5.52 9.07 -6.37
CA PHE A 202 5.98 9.20 -7.76
C PHE A 202 7.51 9.15 -7.85
N THR A 203 8.22 9.84 -6.96
CA THR A 203 9.68 9.79 -6.90
C THR A 203 10.19 8.38 -6.67
N ARG A 204 9.54 7.61 -5.76
CA ARG A 204 9.87 6.21 -5.49
C ARG A 204 9.64 5.32 -6.70
N LEU A 205 8.49 5.45 -7.36
CA LEU A 205 8.18 4.70 -8.58
C LEU A 205 9.21 4.99 -9.69
N LYS A 206 9.48 6.27 -9.96
CA LYS A 206 10.46 6.71 -10.95
C LYS A 206 11.86 6.19 -10.66
N ARG A 207 12.32 6.25 -9.40
CA ARG A 207 13.62 5.70 -8.97
C ARG A 207 13.73 4.20 -9.20
N ASN A 208 12.64 3.47 -9.08
CA ASN A 208 12.56 2.05 -9.35
C ASN A 208 12.28 1.71 -10.84
N GLY A 209 12.22 2.71 -11.72
CA GLY A 209 12.04 2.54 -13.16
C GLY A 209 10.61 2.28 -13.60
N ILE A 210 9.62 2.59 -12.77
CA ILE A 210 8.19 2.50 -13.08
C ILE A 210 7.72 3.87 -13.56
N ARG A 211 7.02 3.90 -14.70
CA ARG A 211 6.46 5.13 -15.28
C ARG A 211 4.94 5.13 -15.15
N ILE A 212 4.38 6.30 -14.93
CA ILE A 212 2.93 6.49 -14.86
C ILE A 212 2.47 7.23 -16.12
N ASP A 213 1.55 6.61 -16.84
CA ASP A 213 0.89 7.25 -17.99
C ASP A 213 -0.32 8.06 -17.53
N ARG A 214 -1.23 7.43 -16.79
CA ARG A 214 -2.48 8.05 -16.35
C ARG A 214 -2.62 7.99 -14.83
N ALA A 215 -3.02 9.11 -14.22
CA ALA A 215 -3.36 9.17 -12.80
C ALA A 215 -4.84 9.47 -12.60
N ARG A 216 -5.51 8.73 -11.71
CA ARG A 216 -6.93 8.92 -11.37
C ARG A 216 -7.08 9.20 -9.89
N MET A 217 -7.86 10.23 -9.55
CA MET A 217 -8.15 10.62 -8.17
C MET A 217 -9.55 11.20 -8.04
N ASP A 218 -10.08 11.18 -6.84
CA ASP A 218 -11.38 11.76 -6.52
C ASP A 218 -11.33 13.29 -6.37
N CYS A 219 -12.47 13.89 -6.06
CA CYS A 219 -12.57 15.34 -5.85
C CYS A 219 -11.84 15.84 -4.59
N GLY A 220 -11.49 14.97 -3.67
CA GLY A 220 -10.64 15.28 -2.53
C GLY A 220 -9.24 15.73 -2.95
N SER A 221 -8.79 15.35 -4.13
CA SER A 221 -7.47 15.66 -4.70
C SER A 221 -7.48 16.86 -5.67
N CYS A 222 -8.61 17.55 -5.86
CA CYS A 222 -8.71 18.66 -6.79
C CYS A 222 -8.26 19.97 -6.12
N THR A 223 -6.95 20.22 -6.10
CA THR A 223 -6.31 21.51 -5.76
C THR A 223 -5.17 21.77 -6.72
N GLU A 224 -4.79 23.03 -6.88
CA GLU A 224 -3.74 23.45 -7.80
C GLU A 224 -2.41 22.71 -7.52
N GLU A 225 -1.97 22.70 -6.26
CA GLU A 225 -0.70 22.07 -5.86
C GLU A 225 -0.68 20.57 -6.13
N ILE A 226 -1.82 19.89 -5.95
CA ILE A 226 -1.93 18.45 -6.22
C ILE A 226 -1.90 18.20 -7.73
N VAL A 227 -2.65 18.99 -8.50
CA VAL A 227 -2.68 18.88 -9.97
C VAL A 227 -1.30 19.13 -10.55
N ASP A 228 -0.60 20.14 -10.09
CA ASP A 228 0.76 20.45 -10.57
C ASP A 228 1.75 19.32 -10.23
N THR A 229 1.65 18.74 -9.04
CA THR A 229 2.44 17.56 -8.69
C THR A 229 2.15 16.40 -9.62
N VAL A 230 0.89 16.12 -9.91
CA VAL A 230 0.50 15.03 -10.81
C VAL A 230 0.98 15.27 -12.23
N LYS A 231 0.80 16.50 -12.77
CA LYS A 231 1.28 16.91 -14.10
C LYS A 231 2.79 16.72 -14.27
N ALA A 232 3.57 16.90 -13.21
CA ALA A 232 5.02 16.73 -13.26
C ALA A 232 5.47 15.25 -13.39
N HIS A 233 4.58 14.30 -13.15
CA HIS A 233 4.93 12.89 -13.01
C HIS A 233 4.18 11.93 -13.94
N CYS A 234 3.11 12.36 -14.61
CA CYS A 234 2.34 11.54 -15.54
C CYS A 234 1.95 12.29 -16.81
N ASN A 235 1.63 11.55 -17.86
CA ASN A 235 1.26 12.13 -19.15
C ASN A 235 -0.18 12.66 -19.14
N HIS A 236 -1.07 11.94 -18.44
CA HIS A 236 -2.49 12.26 -18.37
C HIS A 236 -3.00 12.12 -16.93
N PHE A 237 -4.02 12.87 -16.58
CA PHE A 237 -4.69 12.71 -15.30
C PHE A 237 -6.19 12.92 -15.40
N TYR A 238 -6.91 12.28 -14.48
CA TYR A 238 -8.36 12.34 -14.36
C TYR A 238 -8.68 12.61 -12.88
N ILE A 239 -8.94 13.86 -12.55
CA ILE A 239 -9.28 14.29 -11.19
C ILE A 239 -10.68 14.89 -11.24
N ARG A 240 -11.60 14.34 -10.46
CA ARG A 240 -12.95 14.88 -10.37
C ARG A 240 -12.89 16.27 -9.74
N ALA A 241 -13.37 17.29 -10.48
CA ALA A 241 -13.47 18.65 -9.94
C ALA A 241 -14.49 18.74 -8.81
N ASN A 242 -14.27 19.69 -7.90
CA ASN A 242 -15.27 20.06 -6.92
C ASN A 242 -16.51 20.64 -7.62
N ARG A 243 -17.67 20.44 -7.03
CA ARG A 243 -18.89 21.14 -7.50
C ARG A 243 -18.68 22.64 -7.29
N CYS A 244 -18.44 23.35 -8.38
CA CYS A 244 -18.33 24.79 -8.39
C CYS A 244 -19.56 25.36 -9.13
N SER A 245 -20.43 26.07 -8.39
CA SER A 245 -21.63 26.68 -8.97
C SER A 245 -21.29 27.66 -10.10
N ALA A 246 -20.15 28.34 -10.02
CA ALA A 246 -19.71 29.26 -11.07
C ALA A 246 -19.53 28.58 -12.44
N PHE A 247 -19.12 27.32 -12.49
CA PHE A 247 -18.99 26.58 -13.75
C PHE A 247 -20.32 26.03 -14.29
N TYR A 248 -21.36 25.95 -13.47
CA TYR A 248 -22.66 25.44 -13.95
C TYR A 248 -23.27 26.34 -15.01
N ASP A 249 -23.23 27.65 -14.82
CA ASP A 249 -23.79 28.61 -15.76
C ASP A 249 -22.99 28.62 -17.08
N GLU A 250 -21.68 28.49 -17.02
CA GLU A 250 -20.81 28.33 -18.19
C GLU A 250 -21.08 27.02 -18.93
N MET A 251 -21.25 25.91 -18.20
CA MET A 251 -21.56 24.61 -18.79
C MET A 251 -22.91 24.58 -19.49
N LEU A 252 -23.94 25.26 -18.95
CA LEU A 252 -25.27 25.29 -19.54
C LEU A 252 -25.33 25.97 -20.92
N ILE A 253 -24.40 26.87 -21.20
CA ILE A 253 -24.33 27.57 -22.50
C ILE A 253 -23.43 26.88 -23.54
N LEU A 254 -22.72 25.80 -23.14
CA LEU A 254 -21.86 25.04 -24.04
C LEU A 254 -22.68 24.38 -25.16
N ARG A 255 -22.14 24.40 -26.36
CA ARG A 255 -22.68 23.68 -27.51
C ARG A 255 -21.77 22.51 -27.85
N GLY A 256 -22.29 21.52 -28.59
CA GLY A 256 -21.50 20.36 -29.03
C GLY A 256 -21.47 19.21 -28.05
N TRP A 257 -22.51 19.09 -27.24
CA TRP A 257 -22.71 17.88 -26.42
C TRP A 257 -22.85 16.65 -27.30
N ARG A 258 -22.17 15.57 -26.93
CA ARG A 258 -22.26 14.26 -27.57
C ARG A 258 -22.77 13.23 -26.59
N THR A 259 -23.67 12.39 -27.06
CA THR A 259 -24.19 11.29 -26.27
C THR A 259 -23.29 10.07 -26.43
N GLU A 260 -22.83 9.52 -25.32
CA GLU A 260 -22.09 8.25 -25.28
C GLU A 260 -22.77 7.28 -24.32
N GLU A 261 -22.80 6.00 -24.69
CA GLU A 261 -23.30 4.94 -23.82
C GLU A 261 -22.12 4.29 -23.09
N ILE A 262 -22.15 4.33 -21.75
CA ILE A 262 -21.14 3.72 -20.91
C ILE A 262 -21.86 2.76 -19.94
N ASN A 263 -21.54 1.47 -20.03
CA ASN A 263 -22.16 0.41 -19.21
C ASN A 263 -23.70 0.39 -19.25
N GLY A 264 -24.28 0.63 -20.44
CA GLY A 264 -25.73 0.65 -20.62
C GLY A 264 -26.45 1.92 -20.15
N ILE A 265 -25.70 2.95 -19.75
CA ILE A 265 -26.22 4.26 -19.33
C ILE A 265 -25.76 5.30 -20.34
N GLN A 266 -26.72 6.11 -20.83
CA GLN A 266 -26.41 7.22 -21.73
C GLN A 266 -25.93 8.44 -20.96
N PHE A 267 -24.81 9.00 -21.39
CA PHE A 267 -24.22 10.22 -20.85
C PHE A 267 -24.09 11.26 -21.95
N GLU A 268 -24.35 12.50 -21.59
CA GLU A 268 -24.00 13.66 -22.42
C GLU A 268 -22.63 14.17 -22.00
N LEU A 269 -21.70 14.19 -22.94
CA LEU A 269 -20.31 14.56 -22.71
C LEU A 269 -19.95 15.80 -23.55
N ASN A 270 -19.18 16.67 -22.93
CA ASN A 270 -18.53 17.79 -23.62
C ASN A 270 -17.11 17.97 -23.07
N SER A 271 -16.26 18.65 -23.76
CA SER A 271 -14.92 19.00 -23.31
C SER A 271 -14.64 20.46 -23.59
N ILE A 272 -14.12 21.12 -22.59
CA ILE A 272 -13.65 22.51 -22.67
C ILE A 272 -12.17 22.55 -22.31
N LEU A 273 -11.43 23.40 -22.99
CA LEU A 273 -10.06 23.72 -22.64
C LEU A 273 -10.09 24.85 -21.62
N VAL A 274 -9.54 24.60 -20.42
CA VAL A 274 -9.38 25.65 -19.40
C VAL A 274 -7.93 26.13 -19.49
N GLU A 275 -7.71 27.34 -19.97
CA GLU A 275 -6.37 27.85 -20.25
C GLU A 275 -5.65 28.42 -19.01
N ASN A 276 -6.30 28.75 -17.93
CA ASN A 276 -5.63 29.33 -16.75
C ASN A 276 -6.36 28.94 -15.46
N GLY A 277 -5.78 28.00 -14.77
CA GLY A 277 -6.11 27.71 -13.38
C GLY A 277 -7.39 26.88 -13.18
N ILE A 278 -7.35 26.03 -12.18
CA ILE A 278 -8.50 25.30 -11.64
C ILE A 278 -9.26 26.21 -10.67
#